data_3580818a129873f39edc67409e0f54f1
#
_entry.id   3580818a129873f39edc67409e0f54f1
#
_cell.length_a   1.000
_cell.length_b   1.000
_cell.length_c   1.000
_cell.angle_alpha   90.00
_cell.angle_beta   90.00
_cell.angle_gamma   90.00
#
_symmetry.space_group_name_H-M   'P 1'
#
loop_
_entity.id
_entity.type
_entity.pdbx_description
1 polymer ?
#
loop_
_entity_poly.entity_id
_entity_poly.type
_entity_poly.pdbx_seq_one_letter_code
_entity_poly.pdbx_strand_id
1 'polypeptide(L)'
;GTDGAVKNLQAEATGKSFDTIRQETNGKWENALSVIDAEGSNDQLSMLYTSLYHTMINPSVYMDVDGKYRGIDHNIHQAEGFTNYTVFSVWDTYRALHPLFNIIKRDVSTNLVKSMLAHYSQSVHHLLPVWSHMGNENWCMIGYHSVSVLADAITKGLPIDKQEAVKAMVSSSNVPYYDHTDEYKQLGYVPFDQSPTSASITLENAYEDWTVYHTALLLG
;
A
#
# COMPACT_ATOMS: atom_id res chain seq x y z
N GLY A 1 19.68 -10.40 -5.97
CA GLY A 1 20.89 -11.25 -5.95
C GLY A 1 22.10 -10.45 -5.47
N THR A 2 23.28 -11.08 -5.33
CA THR A 2 24.50 -10.43 -4.82
C THR A 2 24.89 -9.18 -5.63
N ASP A 3 24.75 -9.24 -6.95
CA ASP A 3 25.09 -8.10 -7.83
C ASP A 3 24.22 -6.88 -7.58
N GLY A 4 22.91 -7.08 -7.32
CA GLY A 4 21.99 -6.00 -6.94
C GLY A 4 22.40 -5.37 -5.60
N ALA A 5 22.72 -6.20 -4.59
CA ALA A 5 23.18 -5.72 -3.30
C ALA A 5 24.50 -4.92 -3.40
N VAL A 6 25.44 -5.35 -4.25
CA VAL A 6 26.68 -4.63 -4.50
C VAL A 6 26.40 -3.28 -5.17
N LYS A 7 25.52 -3.22 -6.16
CA LYS A 7 25.11 -1.95 -6.80
C LYS A 7 24.46 -0.99 -5.80
N ASN A 8 23.57 -1.48 -4.95
CA ASN A 8 22.93 -0.68 -3.91
C ASN A 8 23.97 -0.11 -2.95
N LEU A 9 24.90 -0.94 -2.45
CA LEU A 9 25.98 -0.51 -1.57
C LEU A 9 26.86 0.55 -2.23
N GLN A 10 27.22 0.35 -3.51
CA GLN A 10 28.03 1.30 -4.26
C GLN A 10 27.34 2.65 -4.44
N ALA A 11 26.06 2.65 -4.74
CA ALA A 11 25.27 3.87 -4.95
C ALA A 11 25.00 4.65 -3.65
N GLU A 12 24.79 3.94 -2.54
CA GLU A 12 24.25 4.54 -1.32
C GLU A 12 25.33 4.83 -0.27
N ALA A 13 26.37 3.98 -0.15
CA ALA A 13 27.28 4.05 0.98
C ALA A 13 28.78 4.06 0.60
N THR A 14 29.19 3.53 -0.56
CA THR A 14 30.62 3.43 -0.90
C THR A 14 31.29 4.80 -0.99
N GLY A 15 32.43 4.94 -0.30
CA GLY A 15 33.19 6.19 -0.27
C GLY A 15 32.66 7.24 0.70
N LYS A 16 31.58 6.94 1.44
CA LYS A 16 31.04 7.85 2.46
C LYS A 16 31.51 7.46 3.86
N SER A 17 31.78 8.47 4.70
CA SER A 17 31.97 8.25 6.13
C SER A 17 30.65 8.00 6.84
N PHE A 18 30.69 7.43 8.05
CA PHE A 18 29.51 7.31 8.91
C PHE A 18 28.81 8.66 9.14
N ASP A 19 29.59 9.71 9.42
CA ASP A 19 29.01 11.04 9.64
C ASP A 19 28.33 11.61 8.40
N THR A 20 28.87 11.35 7.22
CA THR A 20 28.24 11.74 5.96
C THR A 20 26.89 11.05 5.78
N ILE A 21 26.85 9.72 5.98
CA ILE A 21 25.60 8.95 5.88
C ILE A 21 24.57 9.43 6.91
N ARG A 22 25.02 9.68 8.15
CA ARG A 22 24.15 10.21 9.21
C ARG A 22 23.54 11.57 8.84
N GLN A 23 24.36 12.49 8.31
CA GLN A 23 23.89 13.82 7.90
C GLN A 23 22.90 13.72 6.72
N GLU A 24 23.20 12.91 5.71
CA GLU A 24 22.30 12.68 4.58
C GLU A 24 20.96 12.08 5.05
N THR A 25 20.99 11.12 5.97
CA THR A 25 19.79 10.50 6.53
C THR A 25 18.96 11.49 7.33
N ASN A 26 19.60 12.30 8.18
CA ASN A 26 18.91 13.36 8.91
C ASN A 26 18.25 14.35 7.95
N GLY A 27 18.96 14.80 6.90
CA GLY A 27 18.40 15.70 5.90
C GLY A 27 17.20 15.10 5.15
N LYS A 28 17.24 13.80 4.84
CA LYS A 28 16.09 13.10 4.23
C LYS A 28 14.88 13.10 5.16
N TRP A 29 15.07 12.79 6.44
CA TRP A 29 13.98 12.80 7.42
C TRP A 29 13.43 14.20 7.67
N GLU A 30 14.29 15.21 7.78
CA GLU A 30 13.88 16.60 7.93
C GLU A 30 13.03 17.05 6.76
N ASN A 31 13.44 16.77 5.53
CA ASN A 31 12.64 17.03 4.33
C ASN A 31 11.33 16.22 4.31
N ALA A 32 11.33 14.98 4.80
CA ALA A 32 10.13 14.16 4.83
C ALA A 32 9.10 14.70 5.84
N LEU A 33 9.55 15.15 7.00
CA LEU A 33 8.70 15.64 8.10
C LEU A 33 8.25 17.10 7.91
N SER A 34 8.99 17.91 7.18
CA SER A 34 8.68 19.33 6.92
C SER A 34 7.45 19.58 6.05
N VAL A 35 6.74 18.54 5.64
CA VAL A 35 5.46 18.66 4.90
C VAL A 35 4.33 19.25 5.73
N ILE A 36 4.48 19.22 7.05
CA ILE A 36 3.58 19.89 8.01
C ILE A 36 4.45 20.85 8.82
N ASP A 37 4.09 22.12 8.78
CA ASP A 37 4.65 23.15 9.67
C ASP A 37 3.63 23.42 10.77
N ALA A 38 4.07 23.36 12.04
CA ALA A 38 3.17 23.47 13.18
C ALA A 38 3.81 24.25 14.32
N GLU A 39 2.99 25.01 15.02
CA GLU A 39 3.37 25.74 16.23
C GLU A 39 2.74 25.09 17.47
N GLY A 40 3.48 25.02 18.57
CA GLY A 40 3.01 24.43 19.81
C GLY A 40 4.11 24.34 20.86
N SER A 41 3.79 23.76 22.03
CA SER A 41 4.80 23.43 23.02
C SER A 41 5.75 22.32 22.51
N ASN A 42 6.93 22.20 23.11
CA ASN A 42 7.90 21.16 22.76
C ASN A 42 7.29 19.75 22.84
N ASP A 43 6.44 19.48 23.82
CA ASP A 43 5.79 18.18 23.96
C ASP A 43 4.79 17.92 22.83
N GLN A 44 3.99 18.94 22.46
CA GLN A 44 3.05 18.82 21.34
C GLN A 44 3.76 18.60 20.01
N LEU A 45 4.83 19.35 19.74
CA LEU A 45 5.63 19.19 18.53
C LEU A 45 6.33 17.82 18.50
N SER A 46 6.87 17.35 19.63
CA SER A 46 7.47 16.02 19.75
C SER A 46 6.46 14.92 19.46
N MET A 47 5.25 15.01 20.01
CA MET A 47 4.17 14.03 19.74
C MET A 47 3.77 14.06 18.26
N LEU A 48 3.58 15.23 17.67
CA LEU A 48 3.18 15.38 16.28
C LEU A 48 4.22 14.76 15.33
N TYR A 49 5.47 15.20 15.44
CA TYR A 49 6.52 14.76 14.52
C TYR A 49 6.95 13.31 14.75
N THR A 50 6.88 12.79 15.98
CA THR A 50 7.08 11.36 16.23
C THR A 50 5.97 10.53 15.61
N SER A 51 4.71 10.96 15.71
CA SER A 51 3.59 10.29 15.08
C SER A 51 3.72 10.32 13.55
N LEU A 52 4.06 11.48 12.99
CA LEU A 52 4.29 11.63 11.55
C LEU A 52 5.46 10.75 11.06
N TYR A 53 6.57 10.68 11.81
CA TYR A 53 7.68 9.78 11.54
C TYR A 53 7.22 8.31 11.49
N HIS A 54 6.42 7.87 12.46
CA HIS A 54 5.90 6.50 12.47
C HIS A 54 5.05 6.17 11.24
N THR A 55 4.29 7.12 10.71
CA THR A 55 3.51 6.89 9.46
C THR A 55 4.39 6.66 8.23
N MET A 56 5.65 7.08 8.26
CA MET A 56 6.58 7.00 7.13
C MET A 56 7.56 5.82 7.20
N ILE A 57 7.47 4.96 8.23
CA ILE A 57 8.34 3.78 8.37
C ILE A 57 7.92 2.69 7.38
N ASN A 58 6.61 2.49 7.24
CA ASN A 58 6.02 1.52 6.32
C ASN A 58 4.80 2.14 5.60
N PRO A 59 4.53 1.73 4.36
CA PRO A 59 5.25 0.78 3.48
C PRO A 59 6.68 1.21 3.14
N SER A 60 7.57 0.24 2.93
CA SER A 60 8.99 0.45 2.65
C SER A 60 9.33 0.29 1.17
N VAL A 61 10.31 1.02 0.69
CA VAL A 61 10.84 0.85 -0.67
C VAL A 61 11.37 -0.58 -0.84
N TYR A 62 10.94 -1.24 -1.91
CA TYR A 62 11.29 -2.62 -2.23
C TYR A 62 11.70 -2.74 -3.70
N MET A 63 12.84 -2.18 -4.02
CA MET A 63 13.51 -2.33 -5.30
C MET A 63 15.00 -2.00 -5.15
N ASP A 64 15.82 -2.52 -6.05
CA ASP A 64 17.22 -2.15 -6.19
C ASP A 64 17.36 -0.75 -6.82
N VAL A 65 18.55 -0.14 -6.72
CA VAL A 65 18.83 1.21 -7.27
C VAL A 65 18.66 1.27 -8.80
N ASP A 66 18.69 0.13 -9.48
CA ASP A 66 18.41 0.02 -10.92
C ASP A 66 16.91 -0.22 -11.22
N GLY A 67 16.05 -0.12 -10.21
CA GLY A 67 14.60 -0.25 -10.33
C GLY A 67 14.08 -1.69 -10.38
N LYS A 68 14.95 -2.70 -10.19
CA LYS A 68 14.52 -4.10 -10.18
C LYS A 68 13.97 -4.51 -8.83
N TYR A 69 12.90 -5.31 -8.87
CA TYR A 69 12.31 -5.91 -7.66
C TYR A 69 11.79 -7.31 -7.95
N ARG A 70 11.61 -8.10 -6.90
CA ARG A 70 10.97 -9.41 -6.99
C ARG A 70 9.47 -9.24 -6.80
N GLY A 71 8.69 -9.60 -7.81
CA GLY A 71 7.22 -9.55 -7.75
C GLY A 71 6.61 -10.65 -6.92
N ILE A 72 5.27 -10.58 -6.76
CA ILE A 72 4.48 -11.60 -6.05
C ILE A 72 4.47 -12.95 -6.79
N ASP A 73 4.70 -12.95 -8.10
CA ASP A 73 4.91 -14.13 -8.94
C ASP A 73 6.33 -14.73 -8.82
N HIS A 74 7.14 -14.14 -7.93
CA HIS A 74 8.54 -14.49 -7.69
C HIS A 74 9.50 -14.21 -8.84
N ASN A 75 9.04 -13.59 -9.92
CA ASN A 75 9.90 -13.14 -11.01
C ASN A 75 10.53 -11.77 -10.70
N ILE A 76 11.58 -11.44 -11.45
CA ILE A 76 12.21 -10.12 -11.36
C ILE A 76 11.53 -9.20 -12.37
N HIS A 77 11.01 -8.10 -11.87
CA HIS A 77 10.36 -7.04 -12.63
C HIS A 77 11.18 -5.75 -12.60
N GLN A 78 10.84 -4.84 -13.51
CA GLN A 78 11.38 -3.49 -13.58
C GLN A 78 10.28 -2.49 -13.21
N ALA A 79 10.52 -1.65 -12.23
CA ALA A 79 9.64 -0.54 -11.90
C ALA A 79 9.85 0.61 -12.90
N GLU A 80 8.90 0.77 -13.83
CA GLU A 80 8.95 1.81 -14.87
C GLU A 80 8.06 2.99 -14.49
N GLY A 81 8.68 4.12 -14.17
CA GLY A 81 7.95 5.35 -13.82
C GLY A 81 7.27 5.33 -12.45
N PHE A 82 7.72 4.46 -11.54
CA PHE A 82 7.30 4.47 -10.14
C PHE A 82 8.37 3.86 -9.23
N THR A 83 8.28 4.14 -7.94
CA THR A 83 9.03 3.45 -6.90
C THR A 83 8.18 2.31 -6.35
N ASN A 84 8.71 1.08 -6.37
CA ASN A 84 8.01 -0.08 -5.83
C ASN A 84 8.15 -0.17 -4.32
N TYR A 85 7.02 -0.45 -3.65
CA TYR A 85 6.91 -0.56 -2.19
C TYR A 85 6.44 -1.94 -1.77
N THR A 86 6.70 -2.27 -0.51
CA THR A 86 6.25 -3.49 0.17
C THR A 86 5.84 -3.19 1.61
N VAL A 87 5.37 -4.22 2.34
CA VAL A 87 4.81 -4.14 3.69
C VAL A 87 3.49 -3.37 3.66
N PHE A 88 2.54 -3.95 2.92
CA PHE A 88 1.17 -3.45 2.86
C PHE A 88 0.30 -4.14 3.92
N SER A 89 0.17 -3.53 5.08
CA SER A 89 -0.80 -3.93 6.13
C SER A 89 -2.08 -3.13 5.91
N VAL A 90 -2.84 -3.48 4.86
CA VAL A 90 -3.87 -2.58 4.33
C VAL A 90 -5.05 -2.44 5.27
N TRP A 91 -5.43 -3.50 6.02
CA TRP A 91 -6.47 -3.44 7.04
C TRP A 91 -6.24 -2.34 8.09
N ASP A 92 -4.98 -2.06 8.41
CA ASP A 92 -4.60 -0.98 9.33
C ASP A 92 -4.55 0.37 8.62
N THR A 93 -3.92 0.41 7.44
CA THR A 93 -3.44 1.65 6.83
C THR A 93 -4.49 2.36 5.95
N TYR A 94 -5.52 1.65 5.46
CA TYR A 94 -6.58 2.25 4.65
C TYR A 94 -7.37 3.29 5.44
N ARG A 95 -7.47 3.14 6.76
CA ARG A 95 -8.29 3.98 7.65
C ARG A 95 -7.79 5.41 7.74
N ALA A 96 -6.48 5.62 7.78
CA ALA A 96 -5.92 6.95 8.02
C ALA A 96 -4.62 7.24 7.25
N LEU A 97 -3.66 6.30 7.17
CA LEU A 97 -2.35 6.54 6.58
C LEU A 97 -2.45 6.88 5.09
N HIS A 98 -3.12 6.04 4.29
CA HIS A 98 -3.29 6.31 2.85
C HIS A 98 -4.10 7.59 2.59
N PRO A 99 -5.23 7.85 3.26
CA PRO A 99 -5.94 9.13 3.16
C PRO A 99 -5.08 10.34 3.50
N LEU A 100 -4.23 10.26 4.53
CA LEU A 100 -3.29 11.31 4.88
C LEU A 100 -2.27 11.53 3.76
N PHE A 101 -1.65 10.46 3.24
CA PHE A 101 -0.65 10.55 2.18
C PHE A 101 -1.22 11.08 0.88
N ASN A 102 -2.48 10.83 0.58
CA ASN A 102 -3.17 11.43 -0.56
C ASN A 102 -3.25 12.97 -0.47
N ILE A 103 -3.02 13.54 0.71
CA ILE A 103 -3.00 15.00 0.95
C ILE A 103 -1.56 15.50 1.01
N ILE A 104 -0.73 14.93 1.90
CA ILE A 104 0.60 15.49 2.25
C ILE A 104 1.78 14.85 1.50
N LYS A 105 1.61 13.67 0.89
CA LYS A 105 2.66 12.90 0.19
C LYS A 105 2.12 12.26 -1.10
N ARG A 106 1.54 13.08 -1.97
CA ARG A 106 0.83 12.62 -3.17
C ARG A 106 1.70 11.81 -4.14
N ASP A 107 2.98 12.13 -4.24
CA ASP A 107 3.97 11.40 -5.03
C ASP A 107 4.24 9.99 -4.46
N VAL A 108 4.43 9.89 -3.15
CA VAL A 108 4.56 8.60 -2.45
C VAL A 108 3.27 7.79 -2.60
N SER A 109 2.12 8.41 -2.33
CA SER A 109 0.82 7.74 -2.45
C SER A 109 0.57 7.21 -3.86
N THR A 110 0.93 7.96 -4.89
CA THR A 110 0.87 7.50 -6.29
C THR A 110 1.72 6.25 -6.52
N ASN A 111 2.94 6.22 -5.96
CA ASN A 111 3.83 5.07 -6.07
C ASN A 111 3.30 3.86 -5.28
N LEU A 112 2.68 4.07 -4.12
CA LEU A 112 2.03 3.01 -3.34
C LEU A 112 0.90 2.35 -4.15
N VAL A 113 0.02 3.16 -4.76
CA VAL A 113 -1.07 2.65 -5.60
C VAL A 113 -0.53 1.91 -6.83
N LYS A 114 0.48 2.44 -7.51
CA LYS A 114 1.14 1.74 -8.63
C LYS A 114 1.77 0.42 -8.20
N SER A 115 2.34 0.35 -7.00
CA SER A 115 2.86 -0.91 -6.43
C SER A 115 1.73 -1.92 -6.16
N MET A 116 0.56 -1.46 -5.68
CA MET A 116 -0.61 -2.33 -5.50
C MET A 116 -1.14 -2.86 -6.83
N LEU A 117 -1.18 -2.03 -7.88
CA LEU A 117 -1.58 -2.45 -9.22
C LEU A 117 -0.57 -3.42 -9.86
N ALA A 118 0.74 -3.18 -9.67
CA ALA A 118 1.78 -4.13 -10.08
C ALA A 118 1.62 -5.47 -9.37
N HIS A 119 1.36 -5.48 -8.05
CA HIS A 119 1.04 -6.69 -7.29
C HIS A 119 -0.17 -7.42 -7.89
N TYR A 120 -1.26 -6.70 -8.14
CA TYR A 120 -2.46 -7.26 -8.77
C TYR A 120 -2.16 -7.93 -10.12
N SER A 121 -1.43 -7.26 -10.99
CA SER A 121 -1.12 -7.76 -12.33
C SER A 121 -0.20 -8.99 -12.32
N GLN A 122 0.67 -9.11 -11.31
CA GLN A 122 1.63 -10.21 -11.11
C GLN A 122 1.04 -11.36 -10.30
N SER A 123 -0.02 -11.11 -9.54
CA SER A 123 -0.67 -12.12 -8.71
C SER A 123 -1.44 -13.13 -9.56
N VAL A 124 -1.18 -14.42 -9.33
CA VAL A 124 -1.96 -15.51 -9.96
C VAL A 124 -3.43 -15.50 -9.55
N HIS A 125 -3.74 -14.83 -8.45
CA HIS A 125 -5.09 -14.68 -7.93
C HIS A 125 -5.82 -13.47 -8.51
N HIS A 126 -5.11 -12.57 -9.18
CA HIS A 126 -5.64 -11.27 -9.62
C HIS A 126 -6.37 -10.53 -8.49
N LEU A 127 -5.76 -10.50 -7.33
CA LEU A 127 -6.19 -9.83 -6.12
C LEU A 127 -5.20 -8.73 -5.77
N LEU A 128 -5.72 -7.56 -5.40
CA LEU A 128 -4.94 -6.47 -4.81
C LEU A 128 -4.31 -6.93 -3.49
N PRO A 129 -3.19 -6.33 -3.04
CA PRO A 129 -2.54 -6.78 -1.80
C PRO A 129 -3.48 -6.66 -0.59
N VAL A 130 -3.45 -7.66 0.26
CA VAL A 130 -4.12 -7.70 1.56
C VAL A 130 -3.12 -7.38 2.67
N TRP A 131 -2.09 -8.20 2.78
CA TRP A 131 -0.97 -8.01 3.70
C TRP A 131 0.34 -8.47 3.05
N SER A 132 0.71 -7.83 1.96
CA SER A 132 1.85 -8.20 1.14
C SER A 132 3.18 -7.81 1.78
N HIS A 133 4.16 -8.73 1.77
CA HIS A 133 5.47 -8.54 2.38
C HIS A 133 6.58 -9.20 1.53
N MET A 134 7.48 -8.39 0.96
CA MET A 134 8.67 -8.81 0.21
C MET A 134 8.39 -9.88 -0.87
N GLY A 135 7.40 -9.61 -1.73
CA GLY A 135 7.01 -10.52 -2.83
C GLY A 135 6.28 -11.79 -2.35
N ASN A 136 5.64 -11.74 -1.19
CA ASN A 136 4.74 -12.79 -0.69
C ASN A 136 3.49 -12.13 -0.13
N GLU A 137 2.35 -12.81 -0.25
CA GLU A 137 1.11 -12.43 0.41
C GLU A 137 0.93 -13.26 1.67
N ASN A 138 0.65 -12.61 2.80
CA ASN A 138 0.52 -13.28 4.09
C ASN A 138 -0.93 -13.63 4.45
N TRP A 139 -1.90 -13.07 3.72
CA TRP A 139 -3.33 -13.27 3.98
C TRP A 139 -3.75 -12.92 5.40
N CYS A 140 -3.01 -12.01 6.04
CA CYS A 140 -3.29 -11.57 7.39
C CYS A 140 -4.44 -10.56 7.38
N MET A 141 -5.34 -10.66 8.35
CA MET A 141 -6.57 -9.88 8.47
C MET A 141 -7.60 -10.19 7.38
N ILE A 142 -8.80 -9.71 7.61
CA ILE A 142 -9.97 -9.89 6.76
C ILE A 142 -10.06 -8.77 5.71
N GLY A 143 -10.88 -8.98 4.70
CA GLY A 143 -11.24 -7.96 3.72
C GLY A 143 -10.18 -7.72 2.64
N TYR A 144 -10.55 -6.92 1.64
CA TYR A 144 -9.69 -6.53 0.51
C TYR A 144 -9.55 -5.01 0.41
N HIS A 145 -9.22 -4.37 1.52
CA HIS A 145 -9.22 -2.91 1.75
C HIS A 145 -8.35 -2.08 0.80
N SER A 146 -7.50 -2.69 -0.03
CA SER A 146 -6.82 -1.98 -1.10
C SER A 146 -7.81 -1.27 -2.04
N VAL A 147 -9.06 -1.77 -2.17
CA VAL A 147 -10.09 -1.08 -2.96
C VAL A 147 -10.40 0.31 -2.39
N SER A 148 -10.43 0.46 -1.07
CA SER A 148 -10.63 1.75 -0.41
C SER A 148 -9.47 2.71 -0.64
N VAL A 149 -8.23 2.20 -0.66
CA VAL A 149 -7.04 3.01 -0.98
C VAL A 149 -7.10 3.53 -2.41
N LEU A 150 -7.44 2.66 -3.37
CA LEU A 150 -7.58 3.04 -4.78
C LEU A 150 -8.74 4.03 -4.99
N ALA A 151 -9.89 3.80 -4.36
CA ALA A 151 -11.05 4.67 -4.43
C ALA A 151 -10.74 6.09 -3.94
N ASP A 152 -10.07 6.21 -2.81
CA ASP A 152 -9.66 7.51 -2.25
C ASP A 152 -8.63 8.21 -3.15
N ALA A 153 -7.66 7.46 -3.69
CA ALA A 153 -6.69 7.98 -4.65
C ALA A 153 -7.35 8.51 -5.93
N ILE A 154 -8.32 7.77 -6.49
CA ILE A 154 -9.11 8.19 -7.66
C ILE A 154 -9.89 9.47 -7.34
N THR A 155 -10.60 9.50 -6.22
CA THR A 155 -11.43 10.63 -5.80
C THR A 155 -10.61 11.90 -5.58
N LYS A 156 -9.42 11.76 -5.02
CA LYS A 156 -8.48 12.88 -4.81
C LYS A 156 -7.63 13.23 -6.03
N GLY A 157 -7.86 12.56 -7.16
CA GLY A 157 -7.23 12.86 -8.45
C GLY A 157 -5.74 12.59 -8.50
N LEU A 158 -5.28 11.47 -7.92
CA LEU A 158 -3.92 11.02 -8.10
C LEU A 158 -3.69 10.57 -9.56
N PRO A 159 -2.47 10.76 -10.12
CA PRO A 159 -2.16 10.41 -11.50
C PRO A 159 -1.92 8.89 -11.65
N ILE A 160 -3.00 8.12 -11.62
CA ILE A 160 -3.02 6.66 -11.78
C ILE A 160 -3.92 6.27 -12.94
N ASP A 161 -3.73 5.05 -13.47
CA ASP A 161 -4.67 4.48 -14.43
C ASP A 161 -5.97 4.08 -13.73
N LYS A 162 -7.01 4.88 -13.93
CA LYS A 162 -8.30 4.69 -13.28
C LYS A 162 -9.04 3.46 -13.79
N GLN A 163 -8.89 3.11 -15.07
CA GLN A 163 -9.55 1.95 -15.67
C GLN A 163 -8.91 0.66 -15.12
N GLU A 164 -7.57 0.61 -15.08
CA GLU A 164 -6.86 -0.50 -14.46
C GLU A 164 -7.21 -0.62 -12.97
N ALA A 165 -7.27 0.49 -12.26
CA ALA A 165 -7.63 0.50 -10.84
C ALA A 165 -9.04 -0.10 -10.60
N VAL A 166 -10.07 0.34 -11.34
CA VAL A 166 -11.42 -0.22 -11.19
C VAL A 166 -11.47 -1.70 -11.60
N LYS A 167 -10.77 -2.08 -12.66
CA LYS A 167 -10.65 -3.49 -13.05
C LYS A 167 -10.05 -4.34 -11.91
N ALA A 168 -8.99 -3.86 -11.28
CA ALA A 168 -8.36 -4.53 -10.16
C ALA A 168 -9.28 -4.61 -8.92
N MET A 169 -10.03 -3.55 -8.63
CA MET A 169 -11.02 -3.50 -7.55
C MET A 169 -12.13 -4.53 -7.78
N VAL A 170 -12.74 -4.56 -8.96
CA VAL A 170 -13.78 -5.52 -9.34
C VAL A 170 -13.24 -6.96 -9.32
N SER A 171 -12.02 -7.18 -9.81
CA SER A 171 -11.40 -8.51 -9.74
C SER A 171 -11.22 -8.97 -8.30
N SER A 172 -10.74 -8.09 -7.43
CA SER A 172 -10.53 -8.41 -6.01
C SER A 172 -11.83 -8.77 -5.29
N SER A 173 -12.93 -8.06 -5.57
CA SER A 173 -14.25 -8.38 -4.99
C SER A 173 -14.86 -9.71 -5.51
N ASN A 174 -14.26 -10.33 -6.52
CA ASN A 174 -14.77 -11.53 -7.17
C ASN A 174 -13.90 -12.78 -6.98
N VAL A 175 -12.89 -12.75 -6.13
CA VAL A 175 -12.05 -13.93 -5.84
C VAL A 175 -12.82 -14.89 -4.93
N PRO A 176 -13.30 -16.04 -5.44
CA PRO A 176 -14.33 -16.82 -4.75
C PRO A 176 -13.84 -17.54 -3.49
N TYR A 177 -12.56 -17.86 -3.42
CA TYR A 177 -11.95 -18.61 -2.32
C TYR A 177 -11.28 -17.71 -1.27
N TYR A 178 -11.32 -16.39 -1.47
CA TYR A 178 -10.74 -15.47 -0.52
C TYR A 178 -11.80 -15.00 0.48
N ASP A 179 -11.49 -15.16 1.78
CA ASP A 179 -12.21 -14.61 2.92
C ASP A 179 -13.74 -14.84 2.88
N HIS A 180 -14.15 -16.06 2.50
CA HIS A 180 -15.56 -16.46 2.39
C HIS A 180 -16.40 -15.62 1.41
N THR A 181 -15.79 -15.07 0.38
CA THR A 181 -16.46 -14.24 -0.63
C THR A 181 -17.58 -15.00 -1.35
N ASP A 182 -17.41 -16.33 -1.57
CA ASP A 182 -18.46 -17.16 -2.20
C ASP A 182 -19.71 -17.26 -1.33
N GLU A 183 -19.56 -17.59 -0.05
CA GLU A 183 -20.67 -17.66 0.89
C GLU A 183 -21.35 -16.30 1.05
N TYR A 184 -20.55 -15.24 1.17
CA TYR A 184 -21.06 -13.88 1.26
C TYR A 184 -21.92 -13.51 0.05
N LYS A 185 -21.49 -13.82 -1.17
CA LYS A 185 -22.24 -13.53 -2.41
C LYS A 185 -23.51 -14.36 -2.54
N GLN A 186 -23.48 -15.63 -2.14
CA GLN A 186 -24.62 -16.52 -2.24
C GLN A 186 -25.69 -16.22 -1.20
N LEU A 187 -25.29 -15.89 0.02
CA LEU A 187 -26.17 -15.77 1.19
C LEU A 187 -26.44 -14.33 1.61
N GLY A 188 -25.60 -13.37 1.17
CA GLY A 188 -25.61 -11.98 1.65
C GLY A 188 -24.90 -11.79 2.99
N TYR A 189 -24.31 -12.84 3.53
CA TYR A 189 -23.53 -12.83 4.77
C TYR A 189 -22.61 -14.05 4.85
N VAL A 190 -21.63 -14.03 5.75
CA VAL A 190 -20.79 -15.19 6.07
C VAL A 190 -21.38 -15.90 7.30
N PRO A 191 -21.73 -17.20 7.22
CA PRO A 191 -22.26 -17.95 8.35
C PRO A 191 -21.25 -18.14 9.48
N PHE A 192 -21.72 -18.15 10.74
CA PHE A 192 -20.86 -18.33 11.92
C PHE A 192 -20.15 -19.69 11.97
N ASP A 193 -20.78 -20.73 11.45
CA ASP A 193 -20.21 -22.08 11.37
C ASP A 193 -19.07 -22.20 10.31
N GLN A 194 -18.97 -21.25 9.41
CA GLN A 194 -17.88 -21.15 8.43
C GLN A 194 -16.68 -20.35 8.97
N SER A 195 -16.92 -19.34 9.80
CA SER A 195 -15.86 -18.53 10.39
C SER A 195 -16.28 -17.91 11.73
N PRO A 196 -15.45 -17.99 12.78
CA PRO A 196 -15.74 -17.33 14.06
C PRO A 196 -15.71 -15.79 13.96
N THR A 197 -15.12 -15.24 12.90
CA THR A 197 -15.08 -13.80 12.58
C THR A 197 -16.10 -13.40 11.54
N SER A 198 -17.10 -14.23 11.28
CA SER A 198 -18.11 -14.07 10.21
C SER A 198 -18.80 -12.71 10.19
N ALA A 199 -19.13 -12.15 11.36
CA ALA A 199 -19.79 -10.85 11.45
C ALA A 199 -18.86 -9.72 10.92
N SER A 200 -17.58 -9.74 11.31
CA SER A 200 -16.60 -8.77 10.82
C SER A 200 -16.37 -8.90 9.32
N ILE A 201 -16.19 -10.13 8.81
CA ILE A 201 -15.99 -10.40 7.38
C ILE A 201 -17.20 -9.89 6.58
N THR A 202 -18.42 -10.18 7.04
CA THR A 202 -19.65 -9.73 6.38
C THR A 202 -19.70 -8.20 6.27
N LEU A 203 -19.37 -7.49 7.35
CA LEU A 203 -19.42 -6.03 7.37
C LEU A 203 -18.30 -5.39 6.52
N GLU A 204 -17.10 -5.94 6.57
CA GLU A 204 -15.98 -5.46 5.77
C GLU A 204 -16.24 -5.69 4.28
N ASN A 205 -16.69 -6.87 3.87
CA ASN A 205 -17.06 -7.16 2.48
C ASN A 205 -18.16 -6.22 1.96
N ALA A 206 -19.18 -5.94 2.78
CA ALA A 206 -20.26 -5.02 2.40
C ALA A 206 -19.75 -3.59 2.20
N TYR A 207 -18.83 -3.13 3.04
CA TYR A 207 -18.18 -1.82 2.90
C TYR A 207 -17.32 -1.76 1.62
N GLU A 208 -16.59 -2.80 1.33
CA GLU A 208 -15.68 -2.86 0.18
C GLU A 208 -16.46 -2.95 -1.14
N ASP A 209 -17.51 -3.74 -1.20
CA ASP A 209 -18.43 -3.80 -2.35
C ASP A 209 -19.11 -2.44 -2.60
N TRP A 210 -19.54 -1.76 -1.52
CA TRP A 210 -20.04 -0.39 -1.61
C TRP A 210 -18.99 0.55 -2.20
N THR A 211 -17.74 0.43 -1.77
CA THR A 211 -16.62 1.23 -2.25
C THR A 211 -16.35 1.00 -3.74
N VAL A 212 -16.33 -0.26 -4.18
CA VAL A 212 -16.17 -0.63 -5.60
C VAL A 212 -17.31 -0.04 -6.44
N TYR A 213 -18.56 -0.24 -5.99
CA TYR A 213 -19.74 0.28 -6.68
C TYR A 213 -19.70 1.80 -6.86
N HIS A 214 -19.45 2.54 -5.79
CA HIS A 214 -19.40 4.01 -5.85
C HIS A 214 -18.25 4.53 -6.70
N THR A 215 -17.11 3.84 -6.68
CA THR A 215 -15.97 4.22 -7.54
C THR A 215 -16.30 4.00 -9.01
N ALA A 216 -16.95 2.90 -9.34
CA ALA A 216 -17.42 2.64 -10.71
C ALA A 216 -18.42 3.72 -11.19
N LEU A 217 -19.36 4.11 -10.36
CA LEU A 217 -20.31 5.19 -10.68
C LEU A 217 -19.65 6.55 -10.94
N LEU A 218 -18.57 6.87 -10.21
CA LEU A 218 -17.83 8.13 -10.40
C LEU A 218 -17.11 8.21 -11.76
N LEU A 219 -16.85 7.08 -12.38
CA LEU A 219 -16.09 7.03 -13.64
C LEU A 219 -16.99 6.81 -14.88
N GLY A 220 -18.30 6.52 -14.71
CA GLY A 220 -19.28 6.30 -15.77
C GLY A 220 -19.37 4.83 -16.13
#